data_cd1a913ab64eb70a8b3ca555f317d028
#
_entry.id   cd1a913ab64eb70a8b3ca555f317d028
#
_cell.length_a   1.000
_cell.length_b   1.000
_cell.length_c   1.000
_cell.angle_alpha   90.00
_cell.angle_beta   90.00
_cell.angle_gamma   90.00
#
_symmetry.space_group_name_H-M   'P 1'
#
loop_
_entity.id
_entity.type
_entity.pdbx_description
1 polymer ?
#
loop_
_entity_poly.entity_id
_entity_poly.type
_entity_poly.pdbx_seq_one_letter_code
_entity_poly.pdbx_strand_id
1 'polypeptide(L)'
;MAGLERTILPAIAEQEFHLAARTAVLSFIVVFGVTKALTNYFAGRLSDAVGRKAVLVGGWFVAVPVPFVLMWAPSWTWVLAANGLLGVSQGLTWATTVIMKIDLAGPERRGLAMGLNEFAGYGAVALAALATGYVAAAYGLRPQPFYLGVGFVLIGLLLSVFPVRETQGHARHEAKNHPAQIDGSTISQRDIFVRTSFLDRNLSSISQAGLVNNLNDGMAWGLFPLFYASMELSLEQIAWLAAIYPAVWGVGQLFTGALSDHVGRKWLIARGMWIQAVGIAVIVLSVRFLGFGAGAVLLGLGTAMVYPTLLAAIGDVAHPALRASAVGVYRLWRDLGYAVGALVAGFTADILGIRSAIWLVAAVTFGSCLLVALRMEETLRKITADGKRRGMMDRNCGI
;
A
#
# COMPACT_ATOMS: atom_id res chain seq x y z
N MET A 1 -0.86 -12.80 5.57
CA MET A 1 -1.64 -13.34 4.41
C MET A 1 -1.10 -12.81 3.07
N ALA A 2 -1.16 -11.50 2.76
CA ALA A 2 -0.66 -11.00 1.46
C ALA A 2 0.79 -11.40 1.12
N GLY A 3 1.71 -11.41 2.09
CA GLY A 3 3.07 -11.91 1.89
C GLY A 3 3.14 -13.40 1.52
N LEU A 4 2.27 -14.20 2.12
CA LEU A 4 2.15 -15.62 1.84
C LEU A 4 1.69 -15.85 0.40
N GLU A 5 0.67 -15.15 -0.06
CA GLU A 5 0.12 -15.28 -1.41
C GLU A 5 1.09 -14.82 -2.51
N ARG A 6 1.93 -13.83 -2.23
CA ARG A 6 2.93 -13.31 -3.20
C ARG A 6 3.88 -14.41 -3.72
N THR A 7 4.17 -15.39 -2.91
CA THR A 7 5.14 -16.44 -3.27
C THR A 7 4.48 -17.60 -4.00
N ILE A 8 3.30 -18.06 -3.54
CA ILE A 8 2.77 -19.35 -3.96
C ILE A 8 1.46 -19.28 -4.75
N LEU A 9 0.66 -18.24 -4.61
CA LEU A 9 -0.68 -18.23 -5.22
C LEU A 9 -0.65 -18.24 -6.77
N PRO A 10 0.28 -17.51 -7.44
CA PRO A 10 0.43 -17.64 -8.89
C PRO A 10 0.83 -19.07 -9.32
N ALA A 11 1.71 -19.75 -8.56
CA ALA A 11 2.09 -21.12 -8.85
C ALA A 11 0.92 -22.11 -8.66
N ILE A 12 0.11 -21.93 -7.61
CA ILE A 12 -1.11 -22.72 -7.38
C ILE A 12 -2.08 -22.56 -8.56
N ALA A 13 -2.26 -21.31 -9.05
CA ALA A 13 -3.13 -21.04 -10.19
C ALA A 13 -2.73 -21.82 -11.44
N GLU A 14 -1.44 -21.87 -11.74
CA GLU A 14 -0.92 -22.58 -12.91
C GLU A 14 -0.85 -24.10 -12.71
N GLN A 15 -0.29 -24.55 -11.59
CA GLN A 15 0.04 -25.97 -11.38
C GLN A 15 -1.15 -26.81 -10.92
N GLU A 16 -2.04 -26.23 -10.09
CA GLU A 16 -3.16 -26.98 -9.51
C GLU A 16 -4.49 -26.67 -10.19
N PHE A 17 -4.72 -25.41 -10.60
CA PHE A 17 -5.94 -25.02 -11.29
C PHE A 17 -5.78 -24.91 -12.81
N HIS A 18 -4.59 -25.14 -13.35
CA HIS A 18 -4.29 -25.16 -14.78
C HIS A 18 -4.76 -23.91 -15.54
N LEU A 19 -4.67 -22.73 -14.88
CA LEU A 19 -5.03 -21.46 -15.51
C LEU A 19 -3.95 -21.05 -16.51
N ALA A 20 -4.30 -21.02 -17.79
CA ALA A 20 -3.37 -20.63 -18.85
C ALA A 20 -3.29 -19.11 -19.04
N ALA A 21 -4.42 -18.40 -18.91
CA ALA A 21 -4.49 -16.96 -19.09
C ALA A 21 -3.93 -16.21 -17.88
N ARG A 22 -3.00 -15.31 -18.09
CA ARG A 22 -2.40 -14.49 -17.02
C ARG A 22 -3.42 -13.59 -16.33
N THR A 23 -4.38 -13.06 -17.08
CA THR A 23 -5.50 -12.31 -16.51
C THR A 23 -6.31 -13.17 -15.53
N ALA A 24 -6.55 -14.45 -15.85
CA ALA A 24 -7.22 -15.36 -14.93
C ALA A 24 -6.38 -15.65 -13.68
N VAL A 25 -5.08 -15.89 -13.83
CA VAL A 25 -4.14 -16.07 -12.72
C VAL A 25 -4.15 -14.86 -11.79
N LEU A 26 -4.14 -13.63 -12.33
CA LEU A 26 -4.06 -12.39 -11.55
C LEU A 26 -5.42 -11.92 -11.01
N SER A 27 -6.52 -12.60 -11.33
CA SER A 27 -7.88 -12.20 -10.92
C SER A 27 -8.07 -12.10 -9.40
N PHE A 28 -7.31 -12.87 -8.59
CA PHE A 28 -7.36 -12.80 -7.14
C PHE A 28 -6.89 -11.41 -6.63
N ILE A 29 -5.88 -10.81 -7.27
CA ILE A 29 -5.39 -9.46 -6.92
C ILE A 29 -6.44 -8.42 -7.27
N VAL A 30 -7.18 -8.59 -8.37
CA VAL A 30 -8.28 -7.70 -8.76
C VAL A 30 -9.35 -7.70 -7.68
N VAL A 31 -9.82 -8.88 -7.28
CA VAL A 31 -10.85 -9.02 -6.23
C VAL A 31 -10.35 -8.44 -4.90
N PHE A 32 -9.13 -8.79 -4.50
CA PHE A 32 -8.50 -8.23 -3.31
C PHE A 32 -8.40 -6.70 -3.36
N GLY A 33 -7.89 -6.14 -4.44
CA GLY A 33 -7.67 -4.71 -4.60
C GLY A 33 -8.97 -3.90 -4.55
N VAL A 34 -10.00 -4.37 -5.27
CA VAL A 34 -11.32 -3.71 -5.29
C VAL A 34 -11.98 -3.77 -3.91
N THR A 35 -12.04 -4.94 -3.30
CA THR A 35 -12.67 -5.10 -1.98
C THR A 35 -11.95 -4.33 -0.90
N LYS A 36 -10.61 -4.30 -0.92
CA LYS A 36 -9.80 -3.51 0.00
C LYS A 36 -10.02 -2.01 -0.19
N ALA A 37 -10.02 -1.52 -1.44
CA ALA A 37 -10.20 -0.11 -1.76
C ALA A 37 -11.56 0.41 -1.25
N LEU A 38 -12.64 -0.33 -1.54
CA LEU A 38 -13.98 0.00 -1.07
C LEU A 38 -14.07 -0.05 0.45
N THR A 39 -13.54 -1.10 1.07
CA THR A 39 -13.57 -1.25 2.52
C THR A 39 -12.77 -0.15 3.23
N ASN A 40 -11.59 0.19 2.74
CA ASN A 40 -10.79 1.30 3.28
C ASN A 40 -11.52 2.64 3.23
N TYR A 41 -12.26 2.90 2.14
CA TYR A 41 -13.04 4.13 1.99
C TYR A 41 -14.11 4.28 3.08
N PHE A 42 -14.74 3.16 3.50
CA PHE A 42 -15.78 3.18 4.53
C PHE A 42 -15.26 2.91 5.95
N ALA A 43 -14.06 2.33 6.10
CA ALA A 43 -13.52 1.90 7.40
C ALA A 43 -13.39 3.04 8.42
N GLY A 44 -13.07 4.26 7.97
CA GLY A 44 -13.00 5.43 8.84
C GLY A 44 -14.34 5.73 9.49
N ARG A 45 -15.42 5.84 8.70
CA ARG A 45 -16.78 6.08 9.19
C ARG A 45 -17.26 4.97 10.13
N LEU A 46 -16.98 3.72 9.76
CA LEU A 46 -17.35 2.58 10.59
C LEU A 46 -16.64 2.62 11.94
N SER A 47 -15.34 2.97 11.93
CA SER A 47 -14.56 3.13 13.17
C SER A 47 -15.09 4.27 14.06
N ASP A 48 -15.61 5.35 13.46
CA ASP A 48 -16.23 6.45 14.21
C ASP A 48 -17.57 6.04 14.81
N ALA A 49 -18.32 5.18 14.13
CA ALA A 49 -19.66 4.74 14.59
C ALA A 49 -19.60 3.68 15.69
N VAL A 50 -18.78 2.63 15.52
CA VAL A 50 -18.78 1.45 16.39
C VAL A 50 -17.53 1.33 17.27
N GLY A 51 -16.55 2.21 17.10
CA GLY A 51 -15.28 2.19 17.83
C GLY A 51 -14.14 1.52 17.04
N ARG A 52 -12.90 1.95 17.34
CA ARG A 52 -11.69 1.48 16.62
C ARG A 52 -11.43 0.00 16.92
N LYS A 53 -11.46 -0.39 18.20
CA LYS A 53 -11.21 -1.77 18.61
C LYS A 53 -12.21 -2.75 18.01
N ALA A 54 -13.49 -2.40 17.96
CA ALA A 54 -14.53 -3.26 17.40
C ALA A 54 -14.30 -3.53 15.91
N VAL A 55 -13.95 -2.49 15.13
CA VAL A 55 -13.64 -2.63 13.69
C VAL A 55 -12.38 -3.44 13.46
N LEU A 56 -11.33 -3.23 14.27
CA LEU A 56 -10.09 -3.99 14.18
C LEU A 56 -10.33 -5.48 14.45
N VAL A 57 -11.02 -5.81 15.52
CA VAL A 57 -11.35 -7.20 15.88
C VAL A 57 -12.26 -7.84 14.83
N GLY A 58 -13.29 -7.11 14.38
CA GLY A 58 -14.18 -7.57 13.30
C GLY A 58 -13.42 -7.86 12.01
N GLY A 59 -12.42 -7.02 11.65
CA GLY A 59 -11.55 -7.27 10.50
C GLY A 59 -10.73 -8.55 10.62
N TRP A 60 -10.24 -8.90 11.81
CA TRP A 60 -9.56 -10.17 12.05
C TRP A 60 -10.52 -11.36 11.99
N PHE A 61 -11.76 -11.23 12.50
CA PHE A 61 -12.77 -12.30 12.33
C PHE A 61 -13.07 -12.60 10.87
N VAL A 62 -13.15 -11.59 10.02
CA VAL A 62 -13.29 -11.78 8.56
C VAL A 62 -12.10 -12.52 7.96
N ALA A 63 -10.89 -12.38 8.53
CA ALA A 63 -9.70 -13.10 8.07
C ALA A 63 -9.68 -14.59 8.46
N VAL A 64 -10.40 -15.01 9.51
CA VAL A 64 -10.35 -16.38 10.03
C VAL A 64 -10.57 -17.45 8.96
N PRO A 65 -11.62 -17.40 8.12
CA PRO A 65 -11.85 -18.43 7.12
C PRO A 65 -10.84 -18.43 5.98
N VAL A 66 -10.12 -17.33 5.74
CA VAL A 66 -9.26 -17.15 4.56
C VAL A 66 -8.23 -18.26 4.39
N PRO A 67 -7.33 -18.56 5.37
CA PRO A 67 -6.33 -19.62 5.21
C PRO A 67 -6.94 -21.00 5.00
N PHE A 68 -8.07 -21.29 5.66
CA PHE A 68 -8.75 -22.56 5.51
C PHE A 68 -9.36 -22.74 4.11
N VAL A 69 -10.00 -21.69 3.59
CA VAL A 69 -10.54 -21.70 2.22
C VAL A 69 -9.40 -21.92 1.22
N LEU A 70 -8.25 -21.24 1.38
CA LEU A 70 -7.10 -21.39 0.48
C LEU A 70 -6.47 -22.78 0.57
N MET A 71 -6.41 -23.40 1.75
CA MET A 71 -5.92 -24.77 1.94
C MET A 71 -6.67 -25.80 1.10
N TRP A 72 -7.99 -25.69 1.10
CA TRP A 72 -8.87 -26.71 0.54
C TRP A 72 -9.79 -26.20 -0.58
N ALA A 73 -9.44 -25.07 -1.21
CA ALA A 73 -10.20 -24.53 -2.34
C ALA A 73 -10.39 -25.58 -3.44
N PRO A 74 -11.64 -25.98 -3.75
CA PRO A 74 -11.89 -26.97 -4.80
C PRO A 74 -11.85 -26.36 -6.21
N SER A 75 -11.93 -25.02 -6.32
CA SER A 75 -11.86 -24.30 -7.56
C SER A 75 -11.29 -22.90 -7.36
N TRP A 76 -10.87 -22.26 -8.46
CA TRP A 76 -10.35 -20.88 -8.43
C TRP A 76 -11.33 -19.86 -7.88
N THR A 77 -12.63 -20.08 -8.07
CA THR A 77 -13.69 -19.20 -7.52
C THR A 77 -13.62 -19.10 -5.99
N TRP A 78 -13.28 -20.19 -5.30
CA TRP A 78 -13.08 -20.18 -3.85
C TRP A 78 -11.84 -19.37 -3.45
N VAL A 79 -10.78 -19.42 -4.26
CA VAL A 79 -9.60 -18.56 -4.08
C VAL A 79 -9.97 -17.09 -4.23
N LEU A 80 -10.80 -16.75 -5.23
CA LEU A 80 -11.30 -15.38 -5.40
C LEU A 80 -12.15 -14.93 -4.21
N ALA A 81 -13.05 -15.80 -3.70
CA ALA A 81 -13.84 -15.50 -2.51
C ALA A 81 -12.96 -15.26 -1.26
N ALA A 82 -11.93 -16.11 -1.05
CA ALA A 82 -10.96 -15.92 0.02
C ALA A 82 -10.22 -14.57 -0.09
N ASN A 83 -9.83 -14.18 -1.30
CA ASN A 83 -9.18 -12.90 -1.56
C ASN A 83 -10.12 -11.71 -1.39
N GLY A 84 -11.41 -11.87 -1.68
CA GLY A 84 -12.44 -10.89 -1.33
C GLY A 84 -12.52 -10.65 0.17
N LEU A 85 -12.59 -11.73 0.96
CA LEU A 85 -12.57 -11.66 2.42
C LEU A 85 -11.27 -11.07 2.95
N LEU A 86 -10.12 -11.44 2.36
CA LEU A 86 -8.83 -10.86 2.73
C LEU A 86 -8.77 -9.36 2.45
N GLY A 87 -9.32 -8.91 1.33
CA GLY A 87 -9.41 -7.49 0.99
C GLY A 87 -10.25 -6.72 2.01
N VAL A 88 -11.43 -7.25 2.39
CA VAL A 88 -12.28 -6.68 3.45
C VAL A 88 -11.52 -6.64 4.78
N SER A 89 -10.94 -7.75 5.19
CA SER A 89 -10.15 -7.83 6.43
C SER A 89 -9.03 -6.80 6.46
N GLN A 90 -8.23 -6.71 5.41
CA GLN A 90 -7.13 -5.74 5.33
C GLN A 90 -7.63 -4.29 5.30
N GLY A 91 -8.72 -4.02 4.60
CA GLY A 91 -9.34 -2.69 4.59
C GLY A 91 -9.74 -2.25 6.00
N LEU A 92 -10.36 -3.13 6.77
CA LEU A 92 -10.76 -2.84 8.15
C LEU A 92 -9.54 -2.73 9.08
N THR A 93 -8.67 -3.73 9.10
CA THR A 93 -7.57 -3.81 10.08
C THR A 93 -6.50 -2.75 9.81
N TRP A 94 -6.07 -2.58 8.56
CA TRP A 94 -5.02 -1.62 8.21
C TRP A 94 -5.46 -0.17 8.44
N ALA A 95 -6.66 0.21 7.96
CA ALA A 95 -7.16 1.56 8.18
C ALA A 95 -7.29 1.88 9.68
N THR A 96 -7.86 0.94 10.44
CA THR A 96 -8.09 1.13 11.87
C THR A 96 -6.80 1.23 12.67
N THR A 97 -5.79 0.38 12.38
CA THR A 97 -4.48 0.49 13.07
C THR A 97 -3.77 1.80 12.80
N VAL A 98 -3.88 2.34 11.59
CA VAL A 98 -3.38 3.68 11.25
C VAL A 98 -4.11 4.76 12.05
N ILE A 99 -5.45 4.71 12.09
CA ILE A 99 -6.27 5.68 12.83
C ILE A 99 -5.91 5.64 14.33
N MET A 100 -5.85 4.45 14.93
CA MET A 100 -5.51 4.29 16.36
C MET A 100 -4.13 4.85 16.69
N LYS A 101 -3.14 4.69 15.81
CA LYS A 101 -1.79 5.26 16.01
C LYS A 101 -1.78 6.78 15.90
N ILE A 102 -2.58 7.34 15.00
CA ILE A 102 -2.77 8.80 14.89
C ILE A 102 -3.41 9.34 16.17
N ASP A 103 -4.44 8.66 16.68
CA ASP A 103 -5.14 9.04 17.92
C ASP A 103 -4.18 9.07 19.13
N LEU A 104 -3.21 8.15 19.20
CA LEU A 104 -2.30 7.99 20.35
C LEU A 104 -1.00 8.80 20.24
N ALA A 105 -0.47 8.99 19.04
CA ALA A 105 0.88 9.53 18.86
C ALA A 105 0.98 11.05 19.03
N GLY A 106 -0.14 11.77 18.98
CA GLY A 106 -0.17 13.22 18.97
C GLY A 106 0.51 13.85 17.74
N PRO A 107 0.37 15.17 17.52
CA PRO A 107 0.87 15.85 16.31
C PRO A 107 2.38 15.72 16.07
N GLU A 108 3.16 15.77 17.16
CA GLU A 108 4.63 15.81 17.10
C GLU A 108 5.28 14.47 16.70
N ARG A 109 4.61 13.34 16.96
CA ARG A 109 5.16 11.99 16.75
C ARG A 109 4.42 11.15 15.71
N ARG A 110 3.46 11.73 15.01
CA ARG A 110 2.66 11.03 13.98
C ARG A 110 3.52 10.43 12.87
N GLY A 111 4.52 11.17 12.40
CA GLY A 111 5.44 10.70 11.37
C GLY A 111 6.19 9.43 11.77
N LEU A 112 6.77 9.42 12.95
CA LEU A 112 7.47 8.25 13.50
C LEU A 112 6.51 7.06 13.68
N ALA A 113 5.32 7.31 14.23
CA ALA A 113 4.31 6.26 14.44
C ALA A 113 3.87 5.63 13.12
N MET A 114 3.70 6.43 12.05
CA MET A 114 3.39 5.95 10.71
C MET A 114 4.54 5.17 10.09
N GLY A 115 5.77 5.67 10.19
CA GLY A 115 6.98 4.97 9.72
C GLY A 115 7.14 3.59 10.37
N LEU A 116 6.97 3.50 11.68
CA LEU A 116 7.00 2.23 12.41
C LEU A 116 5.85 1.28 12.02
N ASN A 117 4.65 1.83 11.76
CA ASN A 117 3.52 1.03 11.29
C ASN A 117 3.81 0.35 9.95
N GLU A 118 4.28 1.14 9.00
CA GLU A 118 4.55 0.66 7.65
C GLU A 118 5.75 -0.29 7.64
N PHE A 119 6.80 0.01 8.40
CA PHE A 119 7.94 -0.89 8.58
C PHE A 119 7.49 -2.26 9.12
N ALA A 120 6.70 -2.28 10.19
CA ALA A 120 6.19 -3.53 10.76
C ALA A 120 5.31 -4.29 9.76
N GLY A 121 4.44 -3.58 9.02
CA GLY A 121 3.56 -4.17 8.02
C GLY A 121 4.33 -4.82 6.85
N TYR A 122 5.21 -4.08 6.19
CA TYR A 122 5.97 -4.59 5.04
C TYR A 122 7.10 -5.54 5.43
N GLY A 123 7.69 -5.37 6.62
CA GLY A 123 8.60 -6.34 7.20
C GLY A 123 7.92 -7.70 7.42
N ALA A 124 6.69 -7.69 7.94
CA ALA A 124 5.90 -8.91 8.10
C ALA A 124 5.53 -9.55 6.73
N VAL A 125 5.23 -8.72 5.70
CA VAL A 125 4.99 -9.21 4.33
C VAL A 125 6.24 -9.91 3.79
N ALA A 126 7.43 -9.32 3.96
CA ALA A 126 8.70 -9.89 3.50
C ALA A 126 9.01 -11.22 4.20
N LEU A 127 8.90 -11.25 5.52
CA LEU A 127 9.14 -12.47 6.31
C LEU A 127 8.14 -13.57 5.96
N ALA A 128 6.86 -13.23 5.79
CA ALA A 128 5.83 -14.18 5.39
C ALA A 128 6.09 -14.75 3.99
N ALA A 129 6.48 -13.91 3.02
CA ALA A 129 6.81 -14.37 1.66
C ALA A 129 7.96 -15.35 1.67
N LEU A 130 9.03 -15.03 2.41
CA LEU A 130 10.21 -15.89 2.53
C LEU A 130 9.87 -17.22 3.22
N ALA A 131 9.25 -17.16 4.41
CA ALA A 131 8.87 -18.36 5.16
C ALA A 131 7.94 -19.28 4.35
N THR A 132 6.99 -18.69 3.61
CA THR A 132 6.06 -19.44 2.75
C THR A 132 6.78 -20.17 1.63
N GLY A 133 7.76 -19.52 0.99
CA GLY A 133 8.53 -20.14 -0.08
C GLY A 133 9.32 -21.37 0.41
N TYR A 134 9.97 -21.26 1.58
CA TYR A 134 10.69 -22.38 2.17
C TYR A 134 9.76 -23.55 2.56
N VAL A 135 8.61 -23.25 3.17
CA VAL A 135 7.63 -24.27 3.52
C VAL A 135 7.07 -24.93 2.25
N ALA A 136 6.77 -24.14 1.22
CA ALA A 136 6.24 -24.67 -0.03
C ALA A 136 7.27 -25.50 -0.79
N ALA A 137 8.54 -25.12 -0.78
CA ALA A 137 9.63 -25.91 -1.39
C ALA A 137 9.82 -27.27 -0.70
N ALA A 138 9.66 -27.31 0.64
CA ALA A 138 9.85 -28.54 1.42
C ALA A 138 8.63 -29.47 1.43
N TYR A 139 7.42 -28.91 1.43
CA TYR A 139 6.18 -29.67 1.71
C TYR A 139 5.10 -29.53 0.62
N GLY A 140 5.37 -28.77 -0.45
CA GLY A 140 4.39 -28.50 -1.52
C GLY A 140 3.57 -27.23 -1.30
N LEU A 141 2.79 -26.88 -2.33
CA LEU A 141 2.06 -25.60 -2.39
C LEU A 141 0.87 -25.54 -1.43
N ARG A 142 0.22 -26.67 -1.15
CA ARG A 142 -0.93 -26.81 -0.24
C ARG A 142 -0.89 -28.14 0.52
N PRO A 143 -1.44 -28.23 1.74
CA PRO A 143 -1.99 -27.16 2.60
C PRO A 143 -0.96 -26.45 3.48
N GLN A 144 0.27 -27.02 3.61
CA GLN A 144 1.24 -26.68 4.66
C GLN A 144 1.59 -25.19 4.76
N PRO A 145 1.88 -24.45 3.68
CA PRO A 145 2.20 -23.02 3.78
C PRO A 145 1.09 -22.18 4.43
N PHE A 146 -0.17 -22.59 4.27
CA PHE A 146 -1.31 -21.83 4.81
C PHE A 146 -1.48 -21.98 6.32
N TYR A 147 -0.84 -22.97 6.98
CA TYR A 147 -0.78 -22.99 8.44
C TYR A 147 -0.08 -21.78 9.03
N LEU A 148 0.89 -21.19 8.31
CA LEU A 148 1.46 -19.89 8.68
C LEU A 148 0.36 -18.80 8.70
N GLY A 149 -0.55 -18.84 7.74
CA GLY A 149 -1.71 -17.94 7.67
C GLY A 149 -2.64 -18.08 8.87
N VAL A 150 -2.92 -19.33 9.30
CA VAL A 150 -3.70 -19.59 10.53
C VAL A 150 -3.00 -18.97 11.74
N GLY A 151 -1.69 -19.19 11.88
CA GLY A 151 -0.89 -18.61 12.96
C GLY A 151 -0.96 -17.07 12.97
N PHE A 152 -0.82 -16.42 11.81
CA PHE A 152 -0.90 -14.97 11.69
C PHE A 152 -2.29 -14.42 12.08
N VAL A 153 -3.37 -15.09 11.66
CA VAL A 153 -4.73 -14.68 11.99
C VAL A 153 -4.99 -14.84 13.50
N LEU A 154 -4.59 -15.95 14.09
CA LEU A 154 -4.74 -16.20 15.52
C LEU A 154 -3.97 -15.18 16.36
N ILE A 155 -2.70 -14.96 16.05
CA ILE A 155 -1.86 -13.96 16.74
C ILE A 155 -2.47 -12.55 16.59
N GLY A 156 -2.87 -12.17 15.37
CA GLY A 156 -3.47 -10.86 15.11
C GLY A 156 -4.78 -10.67 15.87
N LEU A 157 -5.64 -11.69 15.90
CA LEU A 157 -6.90 -11.67 16.64
C LEU A 157 -6.66 -11.58 18.16
N LEU A 158 -5.80 -12.44 18.72
CA LEU A 158 -5.48 -12.44 20.15
C LEU A 158 -4.87 -11.09 20.58
N LEU A 159 -3.91 -10.57 19.83
CA LEU A 159 -3.32 -9.27 20.11
C LEU A 159 -4.35 -8.14 20.01
N SER A 160 -5.32 -8.22 19.11
CA SER A 160 -6.36 -7.19 18.97
C SER A 160 -7.41 -7.27 20.07
N VAL A 161 -7.76 -8.46 20.53
CA VAL A 161 -8.77 -8.66 21.58
C VAL A 161 -8.22 -8.30 22.96
N PHE A 162 -7.02 -8.78 23.32
CA PHE A 162 -6.52 -8.67 24.69
C PHE A 162 -5.75 -7.36 24.97
N PRO A 163 -4.56 -7.08 24.38
CA PRO A 163 -3.78 -5.90 24.75
C PRO A 163 -4.28 -4.59 24.12
N VAL A 164 -4.92 -4.62 22.94
CA VAL A 164 -5.38 -3.40 22.28
C VAL A 164 -6.55 -2.77 23.05
N ARG A 165 -6.42 -1.47 23.36
CA ARG A 165 -7.45 -0.65 24.01
C ARG A 165 -8.14 0.25 22.99
N GLU A 166 -9.40 0.63 23.31
CA GLU A 166 -10.16 1.59 22.50
C GLU A 166 -9.51 2.99 22.54
N THR A 167 -9.36 3.63 21.37
CA THR A 167 -8.71 4.94 21.27
C THR A 167 -9.67 6.09 20.92
N GLN A 168 -10.94 5.79 20.65
CA GLN A 168 -11.94 6.81 20.27
C GLN A 168 -12.06 7.94 21.30
N GLY A 169 -11.87 7.61 22.60
CA GLY A 169 -11.88 8.61 23.67
C GLY A 169 -10.79 9.67 23.54
N HIS A 170 -9.59 9.28 23.09
CA HIS A 170 -8.46 10.21 22.85
C HIS A 170 -8.77 11.18 21.70
N ALA A 171 -9.30 10.66 20.58
CA ALA A 171 -9.69 11.48 19.44
C ALA A 171 -10.78 12.51 19.82
N ARG A 172 -11.79 12.09 20.61
CA ARG A 172 -12.83 13.01 21.10
C ARG A 172 -12.30 14.08 22.05
N HIS A 173 -11.31 13.73 22.87
CA HIS A 173 -10.67 14.69 23.79
C HIS A 173 -9.82 15.70 23.00
N GLU A 174 -9.03 15.26 22.02
CA GLU A 174 -8.27 16.15 21.13
C GLU A 174 -9.19 17.09 20.36
N ALA A 175 -10.29 16.60 19.80
CA ALA A 175 -11.26 17.39 19.06
C ALA A 175 -11.93 18.51 19.92
N LYS A 176 -12.16 18.27 21.21
CA LYS A 176 -12.69 19.29 22.11
C LYS A 176 -11.72 20.44 22.38
N ASN A 177 -10.41 20.15 22.33
CA ASN A 177 -9.35 21.12 22.60
C ASN A 177 -8.93 21.90 21.34
N HIS A 178 -9.39 21.48 20.15
CA HIS A 178 -9.18 22.18 18.87
C HIS A 178 -10.54 22.49 18.24
N PRO A 179 -11.18 23.62 18.60
CA PRO A 179 -12.42 24.02 17.97
C PRO A 179 -12.20 24.19 16.47
N ALA A 180 -12.97 23.44 15.68
CA ALA A 180 -12.97 23.53 14.24
C ALA A 180 -13.43 24.93 13.82
N GLN A 181 -12.52 25.76 13.33
CA GLN A 181 -12.82 27.11 12.86
C GLN A 181 -13.38 27.18 11.44
N ILE A 182 -13.83 26.09 10.86
CA ILE A 182 -14.42 26.12 9.52
C ILE A 182 -15.64 25.21 9.50
N ASP A 183 -16.73 25.81 9.09
CA ASP A 183 -17.97 25.16 8.74
C ASP A 183 -17.72 24.27 7.50
N GLY A 184 -17.26 23.02 7.73
CA GLY A 184 -17.05 22.01 6.67
C GLY A 184 -18.37 21.53 6.06
N SER A 185 -19.50 22.07 6.49
CA SER A 185 -20.84 21.68 6.05
C SER A 185 -21.18 22.13 4.63
N THR A 186 -20.40 23.02 4.01
CA THR A 186 -20.72 23.60 2.71
C THR A 186 -20.09 22.90 1.49
N ILE A 187 -19.09 22.04 1.67
CA ILE A 187 -18.43 21.37 0.53
C ILE A 187 -18.92 19.92 0.41
N SER A 188 -19.55 19.62 -0.72
CA SER A 188 -20.06 18.29 -1.02
C SER A 188 -18.92 17.24 -1.09
N GLN A 189 -19.17 16.01 -0.61
CA GLN A 189 -18.24 14.89 -0.77
C GLN A 189 -17.92 14.62 -2.25
N ARG A 190 -18.87 14.88 -3.14
CA ARG A 190 -18.67 14.81 -4.59
C ARG A 190 -17.62 15.82 -5.06
N ASP A 191 -17.67 17.04 -4.56
CA ASP A 191 -16.71 18.08 -4.95
C ASP A 191 -15.30 17.76 -4.45
N ILE A 192 -15.18 17.22 -3.23
CA ILE A 192 -13.91 16.75 -2.70
C ILE A 192 -13.36 15.61 -3.57
N PHE A 193 -14.21 14.65 -3.95
CA PHE A 193 -13.81 13.55 -4.81
C PHE A 193 -13.33 14.07 -6.17
N VAL A 194 -14.10 14.92 -6.84
CA VAL A 194 -13.77 15.47 -8.16
C VAL A 194 -12.49 16.33 -8.11
N ARG A 195 -12.36 17.20 -7.10
CA ARG A 195 -11.15 18.00 -6.91
C ARG A 195 -9.91 17.13 -6.69
N THR A 196 -9.97 16.17 -5.78
CA THR A 196 -8.84 15.31 -5.44
C THR A 196 -8.47 14.37 -6.58
N SER A 197 -9.46 13.94 -7.37
CA SER A 197 -9.22 13.00 -8.48
C SER A 197 -8.74 13.68 -9.76
N PHE A 198 -9.26 14.88 -10.09
CA PHE A 198 -9.13 15.43 -11.45
C PHE A 198 -8.77 16.90 -11.52
N LEU A 199 -9.38 17.77 -10.71
CA LEU A 199 -9.32 19.23 -10.90
C LEU A 199 -8.09 19.87 -10.26
N ASP A 200 -7.80 19.54 -8.99
CA ASP A 200 -6.63 20.13 -8.34
C ASP A 200 -5.34 19.54 -8.89
N ARG A 201 -4.40 20.38 -9.31
CA ARG A 201 -3.14 19.97 -9.96
C ARG A 201 -2.30 19.08 -9.04
N ASN A 202 -2.20 19.42 -7.77
CA ASN A 202 -1.38 18.70 -6.81
C ASN A 202 -2.09 17.42 -6.35
N LEU A 203 -3.35 17.51 -5.89
CA LEU A 203 -4.09 16.35 -5.39
C LEU A 203 -4.31 15.28 -6.45
N SER A 204 -4.62 15.68 -7.71
CA SER A 204 -4.78 14.72 -8.80
C SER A 204 -3.45 14.08 -9.22
N SER A 205 -2.34 14.84 -9.19
CA SER A 205 -1.01 14.29 -9.44
C SER A 205 -0.59 13.30 -8.36
N ILE A 206 -0.91 13.59 -7.11
CA ILE A 206 -0.68 12.69 -5.96
C ILE A 206 -1.53 11.43 -6.10
N SER A 207 -2.82 11.57 -6.45
CA SER A 207 -3.74 10.43 -6.58
C SER A 207 -3.33 9.47 -7.70
N GLN A 208 -2.95 9.98 -8.87
CA GLN A 208 -2.46 9.14 -9.96
C GLN A 208 -1.10 8.49 -9.63
N ALA A 209 -0.18 9.22 -8.96
CA ALA A 209 1.09 8.63 -8.55
C ALA A 209 0.90 7.51 -7.53
N GLY A 210 -0.05 7.67 -6.61
CA GLY A 210 -0.45 6.63 -5.67
C GLY A 210 -1.05 5.40 -6.35
N LEU A 211 -1.92 5.60 -7.35
CA LEU A 211 -2.49 4.53 -8.17
C LEU A 211 -1.38 3.76 -8.89
N VAL A 212 -0.47 4.48 -9.59
CA VAL A 212 0.63 3.84 -10.34
C VAL A 212 1.61 3.14 -9.41
N ASN A 213 1.90 3.71 -8.24
CA ASN A 213 2.75 3.06 -7.24
C ASN A 213 2.19 1.69 -6.80
N ASN A 214 0.87 1.59 -6.57
CA ASN A 214 0.23 0.32 -6.21
C ASN A 214 -0.06 -0.57 -7.43
N LEU A 215 -0.15 -0.02 -8.63
CA LEU A 215 -0.15 -0.77 -9.88
C LEU A 215 1.15 -1.58 -10.00
N ASN A 216 2.30 -0.96 -9.69
CA ASN A 216 3.58 -1.65 -9.65
C ASN A 216 3.59 -2.79 -8.63
N ASP A 217 3.03 -2.56 -7.44
CA ASP A 217 2.95 -3.59 -6.40
C ASP A 217 2.00 -4.73 -6.80
N GLY A 218 0.88 -4.43 -7.45
CA GLY A 218 -0.04 -5.44 -8.00
C GLY A 218 0.62 -6.32 -9.06
N MET A 219 1.37 -5.72 -9.99
CA MET A 219 2.17 -6.47 -10.96
C MET A 219 3.26 -7.30 -10.27
N ALA A 220 4.01 -6.72 -9.34
CA ALA A 220 5.08 -7.40 -8.62
C ALA A 220 4.55 -8.59 -7.81
N TRP A 221 3.36 -8.47 -7.25
CA TRP A 221 2.72 -9.55 -6.52
C TRP A 221 2.33 -10.73 -7.43
N GLY A 222 1.75 -10.45 -8.59
CA GLY A 222 1.17 -11.49 -9.43
C GLY A 222 2.09 -11.96 -10.57
N LEU A 223 2.72 -11.01 -11.29
CA LEU A 223 3.42 -11.32 -12.52
C LEU A 223 4.91 -11.68 -12.32
N PHE A 224 5.59 -11.08 -11.34
CA PHE A 224 7.00 -11.37 -11.12
C PHE A 224 7.27 -12.83 -10.75
N PRO A 225 6.53 -13.50 -9.84
CA PRO A 225 6.74 -14.91 -9.57
C PRO A 225 6.63 -15.79 -10.82
N LEU A 226 5.67 -15.49 -11.70
CA LEU A 226 5.49 -16.18 -12.98
C LEU A 226 6.65 -15.93 -13.94
N PHE A 227 7.12 -14.68 -14.00
CA PHE A 227 8.29 -14.28 -14.79
C PHE A 227 9.56 -15.01 -14.30
N TYR A 228 9.80 -15.04 -12.99
CA TYR A 228 10.95 -15.72 -12.41
C TYR A 228 10.87 -17.24 -12.62
N ALA A 229 9.69 -17.85 -12.50
CA ALA A 229 9.47 -19.25 -12.82
C ALA A 229 9.76 -19.56 -14.29
N SER A 230 9.39 -18.68 -15.23
CA SER A 230 9.71 -18.82 -16.66
C SER A 230 11.21 -18.67 -16.97
N MET A 231 11.99 -18.14 -16.02
CA MET A 231 13.46 -18.07 -16.06
C MET A 231 14.13 -19.20 -15.30
N GLU A 232 13.38 -20.28 -14.99
CA GLU A 232 13.83 -21.49 -14.32
C GLU A 232 14.39 -21.30 -12.90
N LEU A 233 13.97 -20.22 -12.18
CA LEU A 233 14.34 -20.01 -10.80
C LEU A 233 13.57 -20.98 -9.89
N SER A 234 14.26 -21.48 -8.86
CA SER A 234 13.63 -22.33 -7.83
C SER A 234 12.62 -21.51 -7.01
N LEU A 235 11.67 -22.21 -6.38
CA LEU A 235 10.66 -21.60 -5.52
C LEU A 235 11.29 -20.80 -4.35
N GLU A 236 12.42 -21.29 -3.82
CA GLU A 236 13.20 -20.58 -2.79
C GLU A 236 13.78 -19.26 -3.30
N GLN A 237 14.34 -19.27 -4.53
CA GLN A 237 14.87 -18.08 -5.17
C GLN A 237 13.74 -17.05 -5.44
N ILE A 238 12.59 -17.53 -5.91
CA ILE A 238 11.39 -16.69 -6.09
C ILE A 238 10.94 -16.09 -4.76
N ALA A 239 10.95 -16.87 -3.67
CA ALA A 239 10.60 -16.40 -2.33
C ALA A 239 11.53 -15.27 -1.84
N TRP A 240 12.85 -15.41 -2.06
CA TRP A 240 13.82 -14.35 -1.77
C TRP A 240 13.52 -13.08 -2.54
N LEU A 241 13.29 -13.17 -3.86
CA LEU A 241 12.97 -12.00 -4.69
C LEU A 241 11.65 -11.35 -4.30
N ALA A 242 10.62 -12.16 -3.96
CA ALA A 242 9.34 -11.67 -3.45
C ALA A 242 9.45 -10.99 -2.08
N ALA A 243 10.47 -11.35 -1.26
CA ALA A 243 10.72 -10.76 0.04
C ALA A 243 11.58 -9.49 -0.02
N ILE A 244 12.57 -9.40 -0.93
CA ILE A 244 13.50 -8.27 -1.05
C ILE A 244 12.73 -6.96 -1.26
N TYR A 245 11.80 -6.92 -2.20
CA TYR A 245 11.05 -5.71 -2.54
C TYR A 245 10.30 -5.12 -1.33
N PRO A 246 9.40 -5.83 -0.63
CA PRO A 246 8.71 -5.28 0.53
C PRO A 246 9.64 -5.04 1.74
N ALA A 247 10.73 -5.78 1.89
CA ALA A 247 11.72 -5.55 2.94
C ALA A 247 12.42 -4.21 2.76
N VAL A 248 12.94 -3.94 1.55
CA VAL A 248 13.59 -2.67 1.21
C VAL A 248 12.61 -1.51 1.31
N TRP A 249 11.38 -1.70 0.84
CA TRP A 249 10.32 -0.71 0.99
C TRP A 249 10.06 -0.41 2.47
N GLY A 250 9.83 -1.42 3.30
CA GLY A 250 9.57 -1.26 4.73
C GLY A 250 10.69 -0.51 5.46
N VAL A 251 11.94 -0.96 5.30
CA VAL A 251 13.11 -0.33 5.92
C VAL A 251 13.32 1.09 5.40
N GLY A 252 13.20 1.30 4.10
CA GLY A 252 13.41 2.60 3.47
C GLY A 252 12.46 3.68 4.00
N GLN A 253 11.22 3.32 4.35
CA GLN A 253 10.23 4.28 4.86
C GLN A 253 10.61 4.92 6.19
N LEU A 254 11.44 4.27 7.01
CA LEU A 254 11.95 4.85 8.25
C LEU A 254 12.76 6.12 8.01
N PHE A 255 13.41 6.23 6.85
CA PHE A 255 14.27 7.33 6.48
C PHE A 255 13.65 8.32 5.51
N THR A 256 12.89 7.83 4.53
CA THR A 256 12.39 8.65 3.43
C THR A 256 11.26 9.60 3.85
N GLY A 257 10.50 9.26 4.87
CA GLY A 257 9.53 10.17 5.47
C GLY A 257 10.18 11.46 5.97
N ALA A 258 11.21 11.33 6.80
CA ALA A 258 11.99 12.47 7.30
C ALA A 258 12.77 13.18 6.18
N LEU A 259 13.31 12.44 5.22
CA LEU A 259 14.02 13.01 4.07
C LEU A 259 13.12 13.94 3.25
N SER A 260 11.85 13.62 3.12
CA SER A 260 10.89 14.41 2.38
C SER A 260 10.65 15.81 2.99
N ASP A 261 10.87 15.97 4.31
CA ASP A 261 10.76 17.24 5.00
C ASP A 261 11.93 18.19 4.72
N HIS A 262 13.05 17.67 4.21
CA HIS A 262 14.24 18.44 3.86
C HIS A 262 14.42 18.68 2.37
N VAL A 263 14.18 17.65 1.55
CA VAL A 263 14.43 17.66 0.09
C VAL A 263 13.25 18.26 -0.69
N GLY A 264 12.05 18.21 -0.13
CA GLY A 264 10.80 18.60 -0.79
C GLY A 264 9.99 17.40 -1.25
N ARG A 265 8.70 17.60 -1.46
CA ARG A 265 7.74 16.52 -1.78
C ARG A 265 7.80 16.13 -3.25
N LYS A 266 7.67 17.12 -4.15
CA LYS A 266 7.60 16.94 -5.59
C LYS A 266 8.74 16.10 -6.14
N TRP A 267 9.98 16.55 -5.88
CA TRP A 267 11.15 15.93 -6.46
C TRP A 267 11.48 14.57 -5.85
N LEU A 268 11.10 14.35 -4.58
CA LEU A 268 11.27 13.04 -3.96
C LEU A 268 10.30 12.02 -4.56
N ILE A 269 9.05 12.40 -4.81
CA ILE A 269 8.05 11.55 -5.51
C ILE A 269 8.53 11.25 -6.95
N ALA A 270 8.90 12.28 -7.71
CA ALA A 270 9.33 12.10 -9.10
C ALA A 270 10.56 11.19 -9.21
N ARG A 271 11.60 11.42 -8.38
CA ARG A 271 12.79 10.57 -8.35
C ARG A 271 12.48 9.15 -7.92
N GLY A 272 11.59 8.98 -6.92
CA GLY A 272 11.14 7.67 -6.48
C GLY A 272 10.44 6.90 -7.59
N MET A 273 9.51 7.52 -8.33
CA MET A 273 8.85 6.92 -9.49
C MET A 273 9.85 6.59 -10.61
N TRP A 274 10.85 7.45 -10.85
CA TRP A 274 11.92 7.16 -11.80
C TRP A 274 12.73 5.92 -11.39
N ILE A 275 13.15 5.84 -10.13
CA ILE A 275 13.88 4.69 -9.58
C ILE A 275 13.05 3.40 -9.70
N GLN A 276 11.73 3.46 -9.44
CA GLN A 276 10.84 2.32 -9.65
C GLN A 276 10.83 1.87 -11.12
N ALA A 277 10.68 2.80 -12.06
CA ALA A 277 10.68 2.48 -13.49
C ALA A 277 12.01 1.83 -13.93
N VAL A 278 13.15 2.35 -13.45
CA VAL A 278 14.48 1.76 -13.68
C VAL A 278 14.56 0.37 -13.03
N GLY A 279 14.08 0.19 -11.79
CA GLY A 279 14.06 -1.10 -11.11
C GLY A 279 13.28 -2.16 -11.90
N ILE A 280 12.09 -1.82 -12.41
CA ILE A 280 11.28 -2.70 -13.26
C ILE A 280 12.01 -3.03 -14.56
N ALA A 281 12.65 -2.04 -15.20
CA ALA A 281 13.46 -2.24 -16.42
C ALA A 281 14.66 -3.16 -16.15
N VAL A 282 15.35 -3.00 -15.03
CA VAL A 282 16.45 -3.89 -14.61
C VAL A 282 15.94 -5.34 -14.44
N ILE A 283 14.78 -5.55 -13.83
CA ILE A 283 14.19 -6.88 -13.68
C ILE A 283 13.97 -7.53 -15.05
N VAL A 284 13.29 -6.85 -15.98
CA VAL A 284 12.92 -7.45 -17.28
C VAL A 284 14.12 -7.69 -18.20
N LEU A 285 15.19 -6.91 -18.05
CA LEU A 285 16.44 -7.07 -18.80
C LEU A 285 17.36 -8.14 -18.20
N SER A 286 17.16 -8.50 -16.93
CA SER A 286 18.01 -9.44 -16.22
C SER A 286 17.75 -10.88 -16.66
N VAL A 287 18.80 -11.69 -16.57
CA VAL A 287 18.79 -13.14 -16.80
C VAL A 287 19.39 -13.91 -15.62
N ARG A 288 19.83 -13.21 -14.57
CA ARG A 288 20.50 -13.80 -13.40
C ARG A 288 19.81 -13.32 -12.11
N PHE A 289 19.83 -14.17 -11.10
CA PHE A 289 19.26 -13.91 -9.77
C PHE A 289 19.69 -12.54 -9.18
N LEU A 290 20.98 -12.21 -9.23
CA LEU A 290 21.50 -10.94 -8.71
C LEU A 290 20.92 -9.72 -9.42
N GLY A 291 20.69 -9.81 -10.74
CA GLY A 291 20.07 -8.72 -11.49
C GLY A 291 18.59 -8.53 -11.11
N PHE A 292 17.84 -9.61 -10.94
CA PHE A 292 16.49 -9.56 -10.41
C PHE A 292 16.45 -8.95 -9.01
N GLY A 293 17.39 -9.35 -8.13
CA GLY A 293 17.54 -8.79 -6.80
C GLY A 293 17.86 -7.30 -6.81
N ALA A 294 18.77 -6.85 -7.66
CA ALA A 294 19.10 -5.43 -7.82
C ALA A 294 17.88 -4.61 -8.27
N GLY A 295 17.11 -5.11 -9.25
CA GLY A 295 15.88 -4.48 -9.69
C GLY A 295 14.82 -4.43 -8.58
N ALA A 296 14.67 -5.50 -7.79
CA ALA A 296 13.76 -5.53 -6.64
C ALA A 296 14.16 -4.53 -5.54
N VAL A 297 15.45 -4.36 -5.28
CA VAL A 297 15.98 -3.32 -4.36
C VAL A 297 15.66 -1.91 -4.87
N LEU A 298 15.91 -1.63 -6.16
CA LEU A 298 15.58 -0.33 -6.76
C LEU A 298 14.07 -0.05 -6.68
N LEU A 299 13.24 -1.04 -7.00
CA LEU A 299 11.79 -0.91 -6.90
C LEU A 299 11.35 -0.59 -5.47
N GLY A 300 11.91 -1.29 -4.48
CA GLY A 300 11.64 -1.08 -3.06
C GLY A 300 12.06 0.29 -2.57
N LEU A 301 13.27 0.75 -2.94
CA LEU A 301 13.77 2.09 -2.60
C LEU A 301 12.89 3.19 -3.21
N GLY A 302 12.55 3.07 -4.50
CA GLY A 302 11.69 4.01 -5.17
C GLY A 302 10.30 4.09 -4.51
N THR A 303 9.72 2.94 -4.15
CA THR A 303 8.42 2.86 -3.45
C THR A 303 8.49 3.49 -2.06
N ALA A 304 9.58 3.27 -1.32
CA ALA A 304 9.81 3.90 -0.02
C ALA A 304 9.89 5.44 -0.11
N MET A 305 10.46 5.98 -1.18
CA MET A 305 10.52 7.43 -1.41
C MET A 305 9.15 8.02 -1.75
N VAL A 306 8.31 7.27 -2.45
CA VAL A 306 7.02 7.76 -2.99
C VAL A 306 5.93 7.73 -1.92
N TYR A 307 5.70 6.60 -1.29
CA TYR A 307 4.50 6.37 -0.51
C TYR A 307 4.31 7.33 0.70
N PRO A 308 5.27 7.47 1.62
CA PRO A 308 5.10 8.40 2.74
C PRO A 308 5.04 9.85 2.29
N THR A 309 5.76 10.18 1.22
CA THR A 309 5.83 11.53 0.67
C THR A 309 4.50 11.97 0.03
N LEU A 310 3.76 11.06 -0.61
CA LEU A 310 2.43 11.35 -1.15
C LEU A 310 1.44 11.72 -0.02
N LEU A 311 1.46 10.99 1.09
CA LEU A 311 0.61 11.29 2.25
C LEU A 311 0.96 12.65 2.88
N ALA A 312 2.26 12.95 2.99
CA ALA A 312 2.73 14.24 3.48
C ALA A 312 2.28 15.38 2.55
N ALA A 313 2.42 15.21 1.23
CA ALA A 313 2.01 16.20 0.24
C ALA A 313 0.49 16.49 0.27
N ILE A 314 -0.35 15.47 0.51
CA ILE A 314 -1.79 15.70 0.73
C ILE A 314 -2.00 16.54 1.98
N GLY A 315 -1.26 16.24 3.05
CA GLY A 315 -1.31 17.01 4.30
C GLY A 315 -0.95 18.48 4.12
N ASP A 316 -0.03 18.79 3.20
CA ASP A 316 0.42 20.14 2.89
C ASP A 316 -0.60 20.93 2.05
N VAL A 317 -1.32 20.26 1.14
CA VAL A 317 -2.23 20.89 0.16
C VAL A 317 -3.68 20.91 0.64
N ALA A 318 -4.14 19.82 1.24
CA ALA A 318 -5.54 19.71 1.63
C ALA A 318 -5.86 20.55 2.85
N HIS A 319 -6.94 21.37 2.74
CA HIS A 319 -7.46 22.15 3.85
C HIS A 319 -7.72 21.23 5.07
N PRO A 320 -7.35 21.63 6.30
CA PRO A 320 -7.48 20.78 7.50
C PRO A 320 -8.84 20.12 7.68
N ALA A 321 -9.93 20.87 7.44
CA ALA A 321 -11.30 20.37 7.54
C ALA A 321 -11.67 19.31 6.46
N LEU A 322 -10.96 19.28 5.34
CA LEU A 322 -11.23 18.40 4.20
C LEU A 322 -10.15 17.31 4.03
N ARG A 323 -9.09 17.39 4.83
CA ARG A 323 -7.91 16.53 4.71
C ARG A 323 -8.25 15.05 4.84
N ALA A 324 -9.09 14.68 5.80
CA ALA A 324 -9.49 13.28 6.01
C ALA A 324 -10.22 12.72 4.78
N SER A 325 -11.12 13.51 4.18
CA SER A 325 -11.84 13.12 2.96
C SER A 325 -10.90 13.04 1.75
N ALA A 326 -9.98 13.98 1.59
CA ALA A 326 -8.98 13.94 0.51
C ALA A 326 -8.05 12.72 0.62
N VAL A 327 -7.59 12.38 1.83
CA VAL A 327 -6.84 11.16 2.11
C VAL A 327 -7.67 9.90 1.78
N GLY A 328 -8.97 9.90 2.10
CA GLY A 328 -9.89 8.81 1.76
C GLY A 328 -9.99 8.58 0.25
N VAL A 329 -10.14 9.65 -0.53
CA VAL A 329 -10.17 9.58 -2.01
C VAL A 329 -8.82 9.11 -2.57
N TYR A 330 -7.71 9.64 -2.06
CA TYR A 330 -6.38 9.18 -2.44
C TYR A 330 -6.20 7.67 -2.18
N ARG A 331 -6.60 7.18 -0.99
CA ARG A 331 -6.51 5.76 -0.64
C ARG A 331 -7.36 4.88 -1.54
N LEU A 332 -8.55 5.35 -1.93
CA LEU A 332 -9.38 4.65 -2.90
C LEU A 332 -8.61 4.43 -4.22
N TRP A 333 -8.06 5.50 -4.81
CA TRP A 333 -7.28 5.42 -6.04
C TRP A 333 -6.03 4.56 -5.88
N ARG A 334 -5.31 4.76 -4.79
CA ARG A 334 -4.11 3.97 -4.48
C ARG A 334 -4.41 2.48 -4.41
N ASP A 335 -5.43 2.08 -3.66
CA ASP A 335 -5.72 0.66 -3.45
C ASP A 335 -6.37 0.02 -4.70
N LEU A 336 -7.11 0.80 -5.51
CA LEU A 336 -7.52 0.37 -6.85
C LEU A 336 -6.33 0.09 -7.78
N GLY A 337 -5.16 0.68 -7.51
CA GLY A 337 -3.93 0.40 -8.25
C GLY A 337 -3.59 -1.09 -8.31
N TYR A 338 -3.86 -1.85 -7.26
CA TYR A 338 -3.71 -3.32 -7.28
C TYR A 338 -4.54 -3.98 -8.38
N ALA A 339 -5.83 -3.63 -8.43
CA ALA A 339 -6.76 -4.19 -9.42
C ALA A 339 -6.39 -3.75 -10.85
N VAL A 340 -6.13 -2.45 -11.03
CA VAL A 340 -5.72 -1.89 -12.34
C VAL A 340 -4.41 -2.52 -12.79
N GLY A 341 -3.43 -2.66 -11.88
CA GLY A 341 -2.14 -3.27 -12.17
C GLY A 341 -2.26 -4.72 -12.61
N ALA A 342 -3.05 -5.52 -11.89
CA ALA A 342 -3.30 -6.91 -12.22
C ALA A 342 -4.01 -7.07 -13.58
N LEU A 343 -5.02 -6.23 -13.85
CA LEU A 343 -5.74 -6.26 -15.12
C LEU A 343 -4.84 -5.84 -16.29
N VAL A 344 -4.15 -4.69 -16.17
CA VAL A 344 -3.27 -4.18 -17.23
C VAL A 344 -2.12 -5.15 -17.49
N ALA A 345 -1.46 -5.64 -16.43
CA ALA A 345 -0.36 -6.57 -16.56
C ALA A 345 -0.82 -7.93 -17.11
N GLY A 346 -1.94 -8.47 -16.59
CA GLY A 346 -2.49 -9.76 -17.03
C GLY A 346 -2.92 -9.73 -18.50
N PHE A 347 -3.75 -8.75 -18.88
CA PHE A 347 -4.24 -8.62 -20.25
C PHE A 347 -3.10 -8.40 -21.26
N THR A 348 -2.13 -7.55 -20.91
CA THR A 348 -0.97 -7.34 -21.78
C THR A 348 -0.11 -8.60 -21.87
N ALA A 349 0.05 -9.34 -20.78
CA ALA A 349 0.81 -10.57 -20.78
C ALA A 349 0.15 -11.67 -21.62
N ASP A 350 -1.19 -11.74 -21.63
CA ASP A 350 -1.95 -12.69 -22.46
C ASP A 350 -1.80 -12.42 -23.96
N ILE A 351 -1.74 -11.14 -24.38
CA ILE A 351 -1.66 -10.77 -25.80
C ILE A 351 -0.22 -10.65 -26.29
N LEU A 352 0.66 -10.01 -25.52
CA LEU A 352 2.01 -9.60 -25.94
C LEU A 352 3.13 -10.30 -25.16
N GLY A 353 2.76 -11.17 -24.22
CA GLY A 353 3.69 -11.91 -23.35
C GLY A 353 4.14 -11.13 -22.11
N ILE A 354 4.67 -11.86 -21.12
CA ILE A 354 5.01 -11.37 -19.79
C ILE A 354 6.03 -10.21 -19.84
N ARG A 355 7.05 -10.30 -20.68
CA ARG A 355 8.08 -9.24 -20.81
C ARG A 355 7.49 -7.92 -21.28
N SER A 356 6.57 -7.96 -22.25
CA SER A 356 5.87 -6.77 -22.76
C SER A 356 5.00 -6.12 -21.71
N ALA A 357 4.33 -6.92 -20.88
CA ALA A 357 3.54 -6.44 -19.76
C ALA A 357 4.41 -5.70 -18.72
N ILE A 358 5.57 -6.26 -18.38
CA ILE A 358 6.51 -5.63 -17.44
C ILE A 358 7.05 -4.31 -18.02
N TRP A 359 7.39 -4.26 -19.32
CA TRP A 359 7.81 -3.04 -20.00
C TRP A 359 6.72 -1.97 -20.04
N LEU A 360 5.46 -2.36 -20.29
CA LEU A 360 4.34 -1.43 -20.25
C LEU A 360 4.21 -0.78 -18.87
N VAL A 361 4.32 -1.56 -17.80
CA VAL A 361 4.25 -1.04 -16.43
C VAL A 361 5.43 -0.12 -16.12
N ALA A 362 6.65 -0.46 -16.58
CA ALA A 362 7.80 0.43 -16.47
C ALA A 362 7.56 1.77 -17.18
N ALA A 363 6.99 1.74 -18.38
CA ALA A 363 6.66 2.94 -19.16
C ALA A 363 5.58 3.79 -18.50
N VAL A 364 4.51 3.17 -17.96
CA VAL A 364 3.45 3.84 -17.19
C VAL A 364 4.03 4.50 -15.93
N THR A 365 4.94 3.82 -15.24
CA THR A 365 5.61 4.35 -14.04
C THR A 365 6.51 5.53 -14.39
N PHE A 366 7.25 5.47 -15.48
CA PHE A 366 8.04 6.58 -15.99
C PHE A 366 7.14 7.75 -16.44
N GLY A 367 6.02 7.47 -17.11
CA GLY A 367 5.01 8.47 -17.47
C GLY A 367 4.44 9.18 -16.23
N SER A 368 4.18 8.44 -15.15
CA SER A 368 3.77 9.01 -13.87
C SER A 368 4.85 9.91 -13.25
N CYS A 369 6.14 9.51 -13.34
CA CYS A 369 7.26 10.37 -12.97
C CYS A 369 7.23 11.71 -13.71
N LEU A 370 7.07 11.69 -15.03
CA LEU A 370 7.00 12.89 -15.86
C LEU A 370 5.78 13.75 -15.50
N LEU A 371 4.62 13.13 -15.27
CA LEU A 371 3.41 13.85 -14.89
C LEU A 371 3.61 14.58 -13.55
N VAL A 372 4.19 13.94 -12.55
CA VAL A 372 4.52 14.58 -11.26
C VAL A 372 5.53 15.70 -11.48
N ALA A 373 6.60 15.47 -12.24
CA ALA A 373 7.65 16.46 -12.50
C ALA A 373 7.13 17.71 -13.22
N LEU A 374 6.19 17.55 -14.15
CA LEU A 374 5.68 18.65 -14.98
C LEU A 374 4.46 19.34 -14.38
N ARG A 375 3.54 18.57 -13.78
CA ARG A 375 2.24 19.10 -13.34
C ARG A 375 2.18 19.47 -11.87
N MET A 376 2.83 18.68 -10.98
CA MET A 376 2.80 18.93 -9.54
C MET A 376 3.68 20.14 -9.21
N GLU A 377 3.23 20.96 -8.29
CA GLU A 377 4.03 22.04 -7.68
C GLU A 377 4.66 21.53 -6.37
N GLU A 378 5.77 22.18 -5.94
CA GLU A 378 6.36 21.83 -4.65
C GLU A 378 5.42 22.24 -3.51
N THR A 379 5.05 21.27 -2.68
CA THR A 379 4.07 21.49 -1.61
C THR A 379 4.70 21.83 -0.27
N LEU A 380 6.00 21.51 -0.09
CA LEU A 380 6.71 21.85 1.12
C LEU A 380 6.94 23.36 1.18
N ARG A 381 6.22 24.04 2.08
CA ARG A 381 6.46 25.47 2.37
C ARG A 381 7.73 25.59 3.19
N LYS A 382 8.83 26.02 2.57
CA LYS A 382 10.01 26.44 3.33
C LYS A 382 9.62 27.66 4.14
N ILE A 383 9.69 27.57 5.46
CA ILE A 383 9.60 28.74 6.35
C ILE A 383 10.82 29.59 6.02
N THR A 384 10.64 30.62 5.19
CA THR A 384 11.69 31.60 4.93
C THR A 384 12.02 32.29 6.24
N ALA A 385 13.30 32.61 6.45
CA ALA A 385 13.81 33.26 7.67
C ALA A 385 13.05 34.55 8.02
N ASP A 386 12.37 35.16 7.05
CA ASP A 386 11.47 36.32 7.18
C ASP A 386 10.18 36.01 7.97
N GLY A 387 9.61 34.80 7.84
CA GLY A 387 8.44 34.39 8.62
C GLY A 387 8.76 34.22 10.12
N LYS A 388 9.99 33.82 10.46
CA LYS A 388 10.46 33.79 11.85
C LYS A 388 10.66 35.20 12.44
N ARG A 389 11.09 36.17 11.64
CA ARG A 389 11.22 37.56 12.09
C ARG A 389 9.87 38.23 12.34
N ARG A 390 8.87 37.99 11.49
CA ARG A 390 7.50 38.56 11.73
C ARG A 390 6.82 37.91 12.95
N GLY A 391 6.89 36.62 13.14
CA GLY A 391 6.32 35.95 14.31
C GLY A 391 7.07 36.27 15.63
N MET A 392 8.32 36.77 15.58
CA MET A 392 9.05 37.28 16.74
C MET A 392 8.75 38.77 17.02
N MET A 393 8.47 39.57 15.99
CA MET A 393 8.04 40.96 16.16
C MET A 393 6.62 41.07 16.74
N ASP A 394 5.68 40.20 16.32
CA ASP A 394 4.30 40.20 16.86
C ASP A 394 4.23 39.73 18.32
N ARG A 395 5.22 38.98 18.80
CA ARG A 395 5.29 38.59 20.23
C ARG A 395 5.95 39.64 21.12
N ASN A 396 6.67 40.59 20.54
CA ASN A 396 7.34 41.65 21.31
C ASN A 396 6.56 43.02 21.32
N CYS A 397 5.44 43.08 20.60
CA CYS A 397 4.56 44.27 20.63
C CYS A 397 3.31 44.11 21.50
N GLY A 398 3.26 43.09 22.35
CA GLY A 398 2.19 42.84 23.31
C GLY A 398 2.68 43.00 24.73
N ILE A 399 2.99 44.25 25.14
CA ILE A 399 2.98 44.74 26.52
C ILE A 399 2.02 45.91 26.61
#